data_ce4bbeb393ab0cd6f8582e2610fc16b5
#
_entry.id   ce4bbeb393ab0cd6f8582e2610fc16b5
#
_cell.length_a   1.000
_cell.length_b   1.000
_cell.length_c   1.000
_cell.angle_alpha   90.00
_cell.angle_beta   90.00
_cell.angle_gamma   90.00
#
_symmetry.space_group_name_H-M   'P 1'
#
loop_
_entity.id
_entity.type
_entity.pdbx_description
1 polymer ?
#
loop_
_entity_poly.entity_id
_entity_poly.type
_entity_poly.pdbx_seq_one_letter_code
_entity_poly.pdbx_strand_id
1 'polypeptide(L)'
;MPRQKHRLTVAEVQGAWAIMPTPSKANASEPGAVNTVDLDEAERAVNALIDGGVDGILSLGTLGEGATLTWEEKRAFMGAMVETVRGRVPFFGGTTSLNTRDTIAQTQAAHDLGVDGTMLGLPMWCRTDLPTAVQFYRDVAAAVPDMAICVYANIEAFKFDFPRPFWAQMAEIPQVVSAKYLTIAQLFTDLALTKGRIRFLTTDGDHYAAARIAPDDCTAFWSSGASCGPVVAVRLRDAVRRARQSGDWSEAERIAHEIKQSLATLFPLGSVAEFGKYNIGLEKARMDAAGWMRAGPCRPPYVSAPEPYLEGARRSGQAWAELAARYSAEAETVTGAEAR
;
A
#
# COMPACT_ATOMS: atom_id res chain seq x y z
N MET A 1 -7.85 26.33 -5.72
CA MET A 1 -7.32 26.28 -7.10
C MET A 1 -6.88 24.86 -7.33
N PRO A 2 -7.23 24.19 -8.44
CA PRO A 2 -6.68 22.88 -8.74
C PRO A 2 -5.16 23.02 -8.79
N ARG A 3 -4.44 22.16 -8.07
CA ARG A 3 -2.98 22.07 -8.14
C ARG A 3 -2.61 21.90 -9.61
N GLN A 4 -1.71 22.74 -10.13
CA GLN A 4 -1.13 22.51 -11.45
C GLN A 4 -0.39 21.17 -11.35
N LYS A 5 -0.97 20.10 -11.93
CA LYS A 5 -0.52 18.72 -11.72
C LYS A 5 0.80 18.52 -12.45
N HIS A 6 1.88 18.60 -11.72
CA HIS A 6 3.12 18.00 -12.18
C HIS A 6 3.12 16.51 -11.80
N ARG A 7 3.77 15.69 -12.59
CA ARG A 7 4.01 14.28 -12.24
C ARG A 7 4.86 14.22 -10.98
N LEU A 8 4.43 13.40 -10.01
CA LEU A 8 5.21 13.15 -8.80
C LEU A 8 6.61 12.62 -9.12
N THR A 9 7.56 13.08 -8.36
CA THR A 9 8.98 12.69 -8.45
C THR A 9 9.35 11.72 -7.32
N VAL A 10 10.49 11.07 -7.44
CA VAL A 10 11.04 10.18 -6.39
C VAL A 10 11.23 10.92 -5.06
N ALA A 11 11.58 12.22 -5.09
CA ALA A 11 11.80 13.04 -3.90
C ALA A 11 10.52 13.28 -3.10
N GLU A 12 9.35 13.24 -3.75
CA GLU A 12 8.05 13.45 -3.11
C GLU A 12 7.48 12.17 -2.49
N VAL A 13 8.05 11.00 -2.80
CA VAL A 13 7.64 9.73 -2.19
C VAL A 13 8.40 9.54 -0.88
N GLN A 14 7.78 9.97 0.23
CA GLN A 14 8.37 10.00 1.57
C GLN A 14 7.39 9.46 2.61
N GLY A 15 7.90 8.95 3.74
CA GLY A 15 7.15 8.67 4.95
C GLY A 15 6.30 7.40 4.90
N ALA A 16 5.17 7.43 5.62
CA ALA A 16 4.27 6.29 5.81
C ALA A 16 3.14 6.31 4.78
N TRP A 17 3.10 5.30 3.90
CA TRP A 17 2.08 5.14 2.87
C TRP A 17 1.06 4.08 3.29
N ALA A 18 -0.18 4.49 3.49
CA ALA A 18 -1.26 3.56 3.84
C ALA A 18 -1.70 2.73 2.62
N ILE A 19 -1.91 1.43 2.83
CA ILE A 19 -2.61 0.58 1.85
C ILE A 19 -4.09 0.64 2.17
N MET A 20 -4.85 1.35 1.33
CA MET A 20 -6.30 1.50 1.49
C MET A 20 -7.01 0.32 0.82
N PRO A 21 -7.80 -0.48 1.56
CA PRO A 21 -8.73 -1.44 0.96
C PRO A 21 -9.86 -0.72 0.23
N THR A 22 -10.67 -1.48 -0.53
CA THR A 22 -11.91 -0.97 -1.08
C THR A 22 -13.08 -1.46 -0.23
N PRO A 23 -13.62 -0.63 0.68
CA PRO A 23 -14.74 -1.01 1.53
C PRO A 23 -15.91 -1.55 0.73
N SER A 24 -16.63 -2.50 1.28
CA SER A 24 -17.71 -3.17 0.55
C SER A 24 -19.03 -3.13 1.31
N LYS A 25 -20.11 -2.97 0.56
CA LYS A 25 -21.49 -3.09 1.05
C LYS A 25 -21.80 -4.54 1.45
N ALA A 26 -22.79 -4.73 2.27
CA ALA A 26 -23.15 -6.03 2.84
C ALA A 26 -23.42 -7.13 1.79
N ASN A 27 -23.93 -6.77 0.62
CA ASN A 27 -24.24 -7.71 -0.47
C ASN A 27 -23.05 -7.98 -1.44
N ALA A 28 -21.86 -7.47 -1.17
CA ALA A 28 -20.75 -7.56 -2.11
C ALA A 28 -20.24 -8.99 -2.37
N SER A 29 -20.56 -9.94 -1.50
CA SER A 29 -20.26 -11.37 -1.69
C SER A 29 -21.19 -12.10 -2.66
N GLU A 30 -22.28 -11.47 -3.09
CA GLU A 30 -23.25 -12.05 -4.02
C GLU A 30 -22.71 -11.94 -5.46
N PRO A 31 -22.69 -13.01 -6.27
CA PRO A 31 -22.14 -12.97 -7.64
C PRO A 31 -22.85 -12.01 -8.58
N GLY A 32 -24.13 -11.68 -8.31
CA GLY A 32 -24.92 -10.74 -9.11
C GLY A 32 -24.95 -9.31 -8.57
N ALA A 33 -24.23 -9.02 -7.49
CA ALA A 33 -24.22 -7.69 -6.90
C ALA A 33 -23.54 -6.67 -7.84
N VAL A 34 -24.08 -5.45 -7.83
CA VAL A 34 -23.54 -4.30 -8.57
C VAL A 34 -23.34 -3.12 -7.62
N ASN A 35 -22.43 -2.21 -7.97
CA ASN A 35 -22.13 -1.02 -7.14
C ASN A 35 -21.81 -1.40 -5.69
N THR A 36 -20.91 -2.37 -5.53
CA THR A 36 -20.60 -3.03 -4.26
C THR A 36 -19.67 -2.22 -3.36
N VAL A 37 -19.14 -1.10 -3.83
CA VAL A 37 -18.23 -0.24 -3.05
C VAL A 37 -19.03 0.60 -2.05
N ASP A 38 -18.63 0.57 -0.78
CA ASP A 38 -19.11 1.48 0.28
C ASP A 38 -18.27 2.78 0.20
N LEU A 39 -18.76 3.74 -0.59
CA LEU A 39 -18.06 5.01 -0.80
C LEU A 39 -18.07 5.89 0.45
N ASP A 40 -19.10 5.82 1.28
CA ASP A 40 -19.21 6.60 2.52
C ASP A 40 -18.13 6.14 3.53
N GLU A 41 -17.95 4.84 3.68
CA GLU A 41 -16.88 4.30 4.52
C GLU A 41 -15.49 4.58 3.93
N ALA A 42 -15.34 4.53 2.60
CA ALA A 42 -14.09 4.87 1.94
C ALA A 42 -13.72 6.34 2.18
N GLU A 43 -14.66 7.28 2.06
CA GLU A 43 -14.46 8.71 2.35
C GLU A 43 -14.07 8.92 3.82
N ARG A 44 -14.82 8.31 4.75
CA ARG A 44 -14.53 8.40 6.18
C ARG A 44 -13.12 7.91 6.51
N ALA A 45 -12.77 6.72 6.02
CA ALA A 45 -11.47 6.09 6.30
C ALA A 45 -10.31 6.91 5.72
N VAL A 46 -10.44 7.43 4.49
CA VAL A 46 -9.40 8.26 3.85
C VAL A 46 -9.19 9.56 4.62
N ASN A 47 -10.26 10.25 5.03
CA ASN A 47 -10.13 11.44 5.88
C ASN A 47 -9.39 11.09 7.19
N ALA A 48 -9.79 10.01 7.86
CA ALA A 48 -9.16 9.57 9.10
C ALA A 48 -7.69 9.13 8.92
N LEU A 49 -7.31 8.54 7.78
CA LEU A 49 -5.91 8.26 7.45
C LEU A 49 -5.08 9.53 7.34
N ILE A 50 -5.59 10.52 6.60
CA ILE A 50 -4.92 11.80 6.37
C ILE A 50 -4.80 12.59 7.68
N ASP A 51 -5.88 12.68 8.44
CA ASP A 51 -5.89 13.36 9.75
C ASP A 51 -4.97 12.65 10.75
N GLY A 52 -4.84 11.32 10.64
CA GLY A 52 -3.87 10.51 11.38
C GLY A 52 -2.42 10.67 10.93
N GLY A 53 -2.15 11.45 9.88
CA GLY A 53 -0.82 11.88 9.48
C GLY A 53 -0.07 10.96 8.53
N VAL A 54 -0.76 10.13 7.72
CA VAL A 54 -0.10 9.36 6.65
C VAL A 54 0.43 10.30 5.56
N ASP A 55 1.53 9.92 4.92
CA ASP A 55 2.20 10.74 3.91
C ASP A 55 1.74 10.42 2.47
N GLY A 56 1.00 9.33 2.27
CA GLY A 56 0.44 8.92 0.98
C GLY A 56 -0.48 7.72 1.09
N ILE A 57 -1.22 7.44 0.02
CA ILE A 57 -2.19 6.33 -0.04
C ILE A 57 -1.97 5.52 -1.32
N LEU A 58 -1.86 4.20 -1.16
CA LEU A 58 -1.88 3.21 -2.25
C LEU A 58 -3.18 2.42 -2.18
N SER A 59 -3.86 2.19 -3.29
CA SER A 59 -5.13 1.45 -3.34
C SER A 59 -5.22 0.50 -4.53
N LEU A 60 -6.31 -0.30 -4.57
CA LEU A 60 -6.65 -1.18 -5.68
C LEU A 60 -5.55 -2.21 -6.03
N GLY A 61 -4.73 -2.58 -5.03
CA GLY A 61 -3.89 -3.78 -5.10
C GLY A 61 -4.67 -5.03 -4.72
N THR A 62 -3.98 -6.09 -4.24
CA THR A 62 -4.61 -7.36 -3.87
C THR A 62 -5.66 -7.18 -2.78
N LEU A 63 -5.29 -6.64 -1.62
CA LEU A 63 -6.26 -6.40 -0.53
C LEU A 63 -7.31 -5.33 -0.87
N GLY A 64 -7.00 -4.43 -1.81
CA GLY A 64 -7.93 -3.46 -2.37
C GLY A 64 -8.88 -4.07 -3.41
N GLU A 65 -8.87 -5.39 -3.57
CA GLU A 65 -9.74 -6.14 -4.47
C GLU A 65 -9.67 -5.67 -5.94
N GLY A 66 -8.51 -5.17 -6.37
CA GLY A 66 -8.32 -4.67 -7.74
C GLY A 66 -8.61 -5.70 -8.84
N ALA A 67 -8.56 -7.01 -8.52
CA ALA A 67 -8.87 -8.09 -9.45
C ALA A 67 -10.37 -8.46 -9.52
N THR A 68 -11.18 -8.08 -8.52
CA THR A 68 -12.59 -8.49 -8.41
C THR A 68 -13.59 -7.36 -8.61
N LEU A 69 -13.12 -6.12 -8.56
CA LEU A 69 -13.91 -4.93 -8.87
C LEU A 69 -14.10 -4.80 -10.39
N THR A 70 -15.30 -4.39 -10.81
CA THR A 70 -15.52 -3.95 -12.19
C THR A 70 -14.77 -2.66 -12.47
N TRP A 71 -14.59 -2.31 -13.75
CA TRP A 71 -13.95 -1.03 -14.09
C TRP A 71 -14.75 0.18 -13.59
N GLU A 72 -16.07 0.09 -13.67
CA GLU A 72 -16.99 1.12 -13.20
C GLU A 72 -16.84 1.34 -11.69
N GLU A 73 -16.72 0.27 -10.91
CA GLU A 73 -16.48 0.34 -9.47
C GLU A 73 -15.10 0.93 -9.12
N LYS A 74 -14.04 0.51 -9.84
CA LYS A 74 -12.71 1.11 -9.67
C LYS A 74 -12.73 2.60 -9.96
N ARG A 75 -13.38 3.00 -11.05
CA ARG A 75 -13.52 4.40 -11.46
C ARG A 75 -14.29 5.22 -10.45
N ALA A 76 -15.43 4.70 -9.96
CA ALA A 76 -16.22 5.36 -8.92
C ALA A 76 -15.42 5.53 -7.62
N PHE A 77 -14.73 4.48 -7.18
CA PHE A 77 -13.86 4.53 -6.01
C PHE A 77 -12.73 5.56 -6.18
N MET A 78 -11.99 5.53 -7.29
CA MET A 78 -10.90 6.49 -7.53
C MET A 78 -11.41 7.93 -7.57
N GLY A 79 -12.57 8.18 -8.19
CA GLY A 79 -13.20 9.50 -8.23
C GLY A 79 -13.52 10.02 -6.84
N ALA A 80 -14.19 9.21 -6.01
CA ALA A 80 -14.49 9.54 -4.62
C ALA A 80 -13.22 9.79 -3.80
N MET A 81 -12.16 8.98 -4.02
CA MET A 81 -10.88 9.17 -3.33
C MET A 81 -10.21 10.49 -3.70
N VAL A 82 -10.19 10.86 -4.99
CA VAL A 82 -9.61 12.14 -5.44
C VAL A 82 -10.38 13.32 -4.84
N GLU A 83 -11.70 13.26 -4.82
CA GLU A 83 -12.55 14.28 -4.21
C GLU A 83 -12.34 14.41 -2.70
N THR A 84 -12.12 13.27 -2.02
CA THR A 84 -11.85 13.24 -0.58
C THR A 84 -10.46 13.72 -0.24
N VAL A 85 -9.44 13.20 -0.93
CA VAL A 85 -8.03 13.53 -0.67
C VAL A 85 -7.74 15.01 -0.91
N ARG A 86 -8.31 15.60 -1.96
CA ARG A 86 -8.17 17.04 -2.31
C ARG A 86 -6.70 17.52 -2.35
N GLY A 87 -5.78 16.64 -2.75
CA GLY A 87 -4.36 16.96 -2.82
C GLY A 87 -3.67 17.15 -1.46
N ARG A 88 -4.28 16.73 -0.34
CA ARG A 88 -3.64 16.77 0.99
C ARG A 88 -2.45 15.83 1.08
N VAL A 89 -2.55 14.66 0.45
CA VAL A 89 -1.49 13.66 0.30
C VAL A 89 -1.52 13.09 -1.12
N PRO A 90 -0.43 12.50 -1.64
CA PRO A 90 -0.47 11.73 -2.88
C PRO A 90 -1.40 10.53 -2.78
N PHE A 91 -2.20 10.30 -3.83
CA PHE A 91 -3.07 9.13 -3.97
C PHE A 91 -2.73 8.34 -5.23
N PHE A 92 -2.37 7.07 -5.07
CA PHE A 92 -2.09 6.14 -6.17
C PHE A 92 -3.18 5.07 -6.26
N GLY A 93 -3.89 5.05 -7.38
CA GLY A 93 -4.90 4.04 -7.70
C GLY A 93 -4.34 2.92 -8.56
N GLY A 94 -4.65 1.66 -8.25
CA GLY A 94 -4.22 0.52 -9.06
C GLY A 94 -5.01 0.41 -10.37
N THR A 95 -4.29 0.36 -11.50
CA THR A 95 -4.88 0.20 -12.85
C THR A 95 -4.46 -1.11 -13.52
N THR A 96 -3.97 -2.06 -12.74
CA THR A 96 -3.59 -3.39 -13.23
C THR A 96 -4.77 -4.09 -13.90
N SER A 97 -4.56 -4.59 -15.13
CA SER A 97 -5.51 -5.39 -15.87
C SER A 97 -4.85 -6.62 -16.50
N LEU A 98 -5.59 -7.39 -17.30
CA LEU A 98 -5.08 -8.61 -17.93
C LEU A 98 -4.29 -8.35 -19.22
N ASN A 99 -4.26 -7.11 -19.73
CA ASN A 99 -3.56 -6.77 -20.96
C ASN A 99 -3.12 -5.29 -20.97
N THR A 100 -2.13 -4.99 -21.82
CA THR A 100 -1.55 -3.64 -21.94
C THR A 100 -2.57 -2.58 -22.38
N ARG A 101 -3.47 -2.89 -23.32
CA ARG A 101 -4.42 -1.91 -23.86
C ARG A 101 -5.42 -1.44 -22.80
N ASP A 102 -6.00 -2.37 -22.05
CA ASP A 102 -6.92 -2.02 -20.96
C ASP A 102 -6.18 -1.30 -19.83
N THR A 103 -4.94 -1.73 -19.52
CA THR A 103 -4.11 -1.03 -18.53
C THR A 103 -3.85 0.42 -18.93
N ILE A 104 -3.49 0.68 -20.18
CA ILE A 104 -3.30 2.04 -20.71
C ILE A 104 -4.61 2.84 -20.61
N ALA A 105 -5.73 2.28 -21.07
CA ALA A 105 -7.02 2.96 -21.02
C ALA A 105 -7.45 3.29 -19.58
N GLN A 106 -7.28 2.35 -18.64
CA GLN A 106 -7.58 2.57 -17.23
C GLN A 106 -6.63 3.58 -16.59
N THR A 107 -5.34 3.56 -16.94
CA THR A 107 -4.35 4.51 -16.42
C THR A 107 -4.64 5.92 -16.93
N GLN A 108 -4.98 6.08 -18.20
CA GLN A 108 -5.41 7.38 -18.76
C GLN A 108 -6.66 7.90 -18.05
N ALA A 109 -7.68 7.05 -17.87
CA ALA A 109 -8.90 7.46 -17.18
C ALA A 109 -8.65 7.81 -15.69
N ALA A 110 -7.74 7.11 -15.00
CA ALA A 110 -7.33 7.47 -13.66
C ALA A 110 -6.61 8.83 -13.62
N HIS A 111 -5.73 9.10 -14.57
CA HIS A 111 -5.08 10.41 -14.73
C HIS A 111 -6.10 11.51 -14.95
N ASP A 112 -7.09 11.32 -15.82
CA ASP A 112 -8.14 12.30 -16.14
C ASP A 112 -9.05 12.57 -14.92
N LEU A 113 -9.28 11.58 -14.06
CA LEU A 113 -9.98 11.75 -12.78
C LEU A 113 -9.16 12.58 -11.78
N GLY A 114 -7.86 12.63 -11.97
CA GLY A 114 -6.99 13.36 -11.08
C GLY A 114 -6.24 12.52 -10.06
N VAL A 115 -6.10 11.23 -10.26
CA VAL A 115 -5.20 10.36 -9.49
C VAL A 115 -3.74 10.78 -9.72
N ASP A 116 -2.93 10.84 -8.67
CA ASP A 116 -1.54 11.33 -8.74
C ASP A 116 -0.56 10.31 -9.32
N GLY A 117 -0.89 9.02 -9.22
CA GLY A 117 -0.07 7.93 -9.74
C GLY A 117 -0.82 6.59 -9.77
N THR A 118 -0.25 5.60 -10.44
CA THR A 118 -0.78 4.24 -10.44
C THR A 118 0.13 3.27 -9.69
N MET A 119 -0.46 2.43 -8.83
CA MET A 119 0.20 1.24 -8.31
C MET A 119 -0.01 0.11 -9.32
N LEU A 120 1.01 -0.17 -10.13
CA LEU A 120 0.92 -0.99 -11.33
C LEU A 120 1.62 -2.33 -11.16
N GLY A 121 0.87 -3.43 -11.30
CA GLY A 121 1.37 -4.80 -11.43
C GLY A 121 1.37 -5.27 -12.88
N LEU A 122 1.96 -6.45 -13.10
CA LEU A 122 2.00 -7.08 -14.42
C LEU A 122 0.67 -7.78 -14.76
N PRO A 123 0.32 -7.95 -16.05
CA PRO A 123 -0.73 -8.88 -16.47
C PRO A 123 -0.43 -10.29 -15.96
N MET A 124 -1.40 -10.90 -15.27
CA MET A 124 -1.17 -12.10 -14.44
C MET A 124 -1.64 -13.42 -15.08
N TRP A 125 -2.24 -13.39 -16.28
CA TRP A 125 -2.77 -14.59 -16.90
C TRP A 125 -1.66 -15.57 -17.26
N CYS A 126 -0.66 -15.13 -18.01
CA CYS A 126 0.53 -15.90 -18.34
C CYS A 126 1.74 -15.41 -17.54
N ARG A 127 2.67 -16.31 -17.23
CA ARG A 127 3.95 -15.92 -16.68
C ARG A 127 4.71 -15.05 -17.69
N THR A 128 5.20 -13.91 -17.23
CA THR A 128 5.90 -12.91 -18.06
C THR A 128 7.41 -13.14 -17.98
N ASP A 129 8.13 -13.00 -19.08
CA ASP A 129 9.59 -12.93 -19.09
C ASP A 129 10.09 -11.49 -18.88
N LEU A 130 11.39 -11.32 -18.69
CA LEU A 130 11.98 -10.01 -18.42
C LEU A 130 11.74 -8.98 -19.55
N PRO A 131 12.00 -9.29 -20.84
CA PRO A 131 11.74 -8.33 -21.92
C PRO A 131 10.30 -7.89 -22.02
N THR A 132 9.37 -8.83 -21.88
CA THR A 132 7.92 -8.55 -21.92
C THR A 132 7.48 -7.69 -20.73
N ALA A 133 7.98 -7.99 -19.53
CA ALA A 133 7.68 -7.21 -18.34
C ALA A 133 8.17 -5.76 -18.47
N VAL A 134 9.39 -5.56 -18.95
CA VAL A 134 9.97 -4.23 -19.17
C VAL A 134 9.20 -3.47 -20.24
N GLN A 135 8.89 -4.13 -21.37
CA GLN A 135 8.14 -3.49 -22.45
C GLN A 135 6.75 -3.04 -22.00
N PHE A 136 6.06 -3.85 -21.20
CA PHE A 136 4.77 -3.48 -20.61
C PHE A 136 4.83 -2.14 -19.85
N TYR A 137 5.80 -1.96 -18.96
CA TYR A 137 5.96 -0.69 -18.23
C TYR A 137 6.33 0.48 -19.15
N ARG A 138 7.18 0.24 -20.16
CA ARG A 138 7.50 1.26 -21.17
C ARG A 138 6.28 1.71 -21.97
N ASP A 139 5.43 0.77 -22.39
CA ASP A 139 4.23 1.07 -23.16
C ASP A 139 3.24 1.90 -22.34
N VAL A 140 2.99 1.53 -21.07
CA VAL A 140 2.11 2.30 -20.19
C VAL A 140 2.68 3.69 -19.91
N ALA A 141 3.98 3.78 -19.60
CA ALA A 141 4.66 5.05 -19.33
C ALA A 141 4.66 5.99 -20.54
N ALA A 142 4.85 5.46 -21.73
CA ALA A 142 4.82 6.24 -22.97
C ALA A 142 3.41 6.75 -23.32
N ALA A 143 2.38 5.93 -23.03
CA ALA A 143 0.99 6.29 -23.29
C ALA A 143 0.44 7.34 -22.32
N VAL A 144 0.90 7.35 -21.05
CA VAL A 144 0.44 8.30 -20.02
C VAL A 144 1.66 8.96 -19.36
N PRO A 145 2.37 9.87 -20.04
CA PRO A 145 3.67 10.39 -19.63
C PRO A 145 3.64 11.21 -18.32
N ASP A 146 2.50 11.78 -17.99
CA ASP A 146 2.32 12.61 -16.78
C ASP A 146 1.85 11.81 -15.56
N MET A 147 1.67 10.47 -15.69
CA MET A 147 1.29 9.60 -14.59
C MET A 147 2.54 9.05 -13.87
N ALA A 148 2.61 9.20 -12.56
CA ALA A 148 3.62 8.52 -11.75
C ALA A 148 3.29 7.03 -11.63
N ILE A 149 4.31 6.17 -11.64
CA ILE A 149 4.15 4.71 -11.51
C ILE A 149 4.85 4.24 -10.24
N CYS A 150 4.09 3.54 -9.39
CA CYS A 150 4.60 2.69 -8.33
C CYS A 150 4.55 1.24 -8.81
N VAL A 151 5.69 0.61 -9.03
CA VAL A 151 5.74 -0.82 -9.39
C VAL A 151 5.20 -1.64 -8.23
N TYR A 152 4.16 -2.44 -8.48
CA TYR A 152 3.64 -3.37 -7.49
C TYR A 152 4.40 -4.71 -7.59
N ALA A 153 5.46 -4.85 -6.81
CA ALA A 153 6.34 -6.02 -6.84
C ALA A 153 5.79 -7.16 -5.98
N ASN A 154 4.70 -7.78 -6.41
CA ASN A 154 4.08 -8.93 -5.74
C ASN A 154 4.30 -10.21 -6.58
N ILE A 155 5.25 -11.05 -6.16
CA ILE A 155 5.66 -12.27 -6.85
C ILE A 155 4.49 -13.26 -6.94
N GLU A 156 3.72 -13.42 -5.87
CA GLU A 156 2.59 -14.36 -5.80
C GLU A 156 1.46 -13.95 -6.75
N ALA A 157 1.12 -12.64 -6.80
CA ALA A 157 0.06 -12.14 -7.65
C ALA A 157 0.45 -12.15 -9.13
N PHE A 158 1.68 -11.76 -9.47
CA PHE A 158 2.08 -11.52 -10.86
C PHE A 158 2.96 -12.61 -11.47
N LYS A 159 3.31 -13.65 -10.71
CA LYS A 159 4.13 -14.79 -11.18
C LYS A 159 5.44 -14.36 -11.82
N PHE A 160 6.04 -13.26 -11.32
CA PHE A 160 7.27 -12.67 -11.81
C PHE A 160 8.19 -12.34 -10.64
N ASP A 161 9.47 -12.74 -10.72
CA ASP A 161 10.41 -12.68 -9.60
C ASP A 161 11.08 -11.31 -9.43
N PHE A 162 10.78 -10.34 -10.28
CA PHE A 162 11.37 -8.99 -10.28
C PHE A 162 12.90 -9.00 -10.17
N PRO A 163 13.61 -9.64 -11.12
CA PRO A 163 15.05 -9.86 -11.02
C PRO A 163 15.81 -8.53 -11.13
N ARG A 164 17.06 -8.49 -10.63
CA ARG A 164 17.92 -7.29 -10.66
C ARG A 164 17.96 -6.54 -12.00
N PRO A 165 18.09 -7.21 -13.18
CA PRO A 165 18.04 -6.50 -14.45
C PRO A 165 16.71 -5.79 -14.74
N PHE A 166 15.62 -6.23 -14.13
CA PHE A 166 14.34 -5.53 -14.20
C PHE A 166 14.44 -4.15 -13.54
N TRP A 167 14.95 -4.07 -12.32
CA TRP A 167 15.07 -2.79 -11.59
C TRP A 167 16.00 -1.82 -12.29
N ALA A 168 17.13 -2.29 -12.84
CA ALA A 168 18.02 -1.45 -13.63
C ALA A 168 17.31 -0.82 -14.84
N GLN A 169 16.42 -1.58 -15.53
CA GLN A 169 15.67 -1.08 -16.66
C GLN A 169 14.46 -0.21 -16.25
N MET A 170 13.81 -0.51 -15.10
CA MET A 170 12.76 0.36 -14.55
C MET A 170 13.30 1.75 -14.18
N ALA A 171 14.53 1.84 -13.68
CA ALA A 171 15.17 3.11 -13.36
C ALA A 171 15.44 4.00 -14.59
N GLU A 172 15.34 3.46 -15.81
CA GLU A 172 15.43 4.23 -17.05
C GLU A 172 14.08 4.82 -17.50
N ILE A 173 12.98 4.46 -16.84
CA ILE A 173 11.63 4.96 -17.14
C ILE A 173 11.31 6.10 -16.16
N PRO A 174 11.28 7.36 -16.58
CA PRO A 174 11.12 8.51 -15.67
C PRO A 174 9.79 8.54 -14.90
N GLN A 175 8.77 7.81 -15.37
CA GLN A 175 7.48 7.68 -14.72
C GLN A 175 7.52 6.73 -13.52
N VAL A 176 8.47 5.78 -13.49
CA VAL A 176 8.64 4.84 -12.37
C VAL A 176 9.35 5.56 -11.23
N VAL A 177 8.58 6.07 -10.29
CA VAL A 177 9.10 6.86 -9.15
C VAL A 177 9.21 6.04 -7.88
N SER A 178 8.47 4.94 -7.77
CA SER A 178 8.48 4.10 -6.57
C SER A 178 8.16 2.63 -6.86
N ALA A 179 8.39 1.79 -5.87
CA ALA A 179 8.00 0.39 -5.88
C ALA A 179 7.44 -0.01 -4.52
N LYS A 180 6.26 -0.67 -4.51
CA LYS A 180 5.77 -1.38 -3.33
C LYS A 180 6.54 -2.68 -3.22
N TYR A 181 7.49 -2.72 -2.29
CA TYR A 181 8.52 -3.75 -2.19
C TYR A 181 8.27 -4.68 -1.00
N LEU A 182 8.47 -5.98 -1.18
CA LEU A 182 8.04 -6.98 -0.20
C LEU A 182 9.17 -7.60 0.62
N THR A 183 10.44 -7.47 0.21
CA THR A 183 11.54 -8.14 0.88
C THR A 183 12.76 -7.24 1.06
N ILE A 184 13.37 -7.29 2.22
CA ILE A 184 14.62 -6.58 2.49
C ILE A 184 15.85 -7.32 1.93
N ALA A 185 15.73 -8.61 1.63
CA ALA A 185 16.88 -9.45 1.28
C ALA A 185 17.65 -8.99 0.02
N GLN A 186 16.97 -8.39 -0.95
CA GLN A 186 17.59 -7.90 -2.19
C GLN A 186 17.66 -6.37 -2.25
N LEU A 187 17.03 -5.68 -1.30
CA LEU A 187 16.81 -4.23 -1.31
C LEU A 187 18.09 -3.43 -1.58
N PHE A 188 19.16 -3.71 -0.85
CA PHE A 188 20.39 -2.90 -0.93
C PHE A 188 21.11 -3.03 -2.28
N THR A 189 21.01 -4.21 -2.92
CA THR A 189 21.50 -4.40 -4.27
C THR A 189 20.65 -3.63 -5.29
N ASP A 190 19.33 -3.66 -5.13
CA ASP A 190 18.39 -2.98 -6.03
C ASP A 190 18.49 -1.45 -5.88
N LEU A 191 18.73 -0.94 -4.66
CA LEU A 191 19.05 0.47 -4.40
C LEU A 191 20.31 0.90 -5.15
N ALA A 192 21.38 0.11 -5.07
CA ALA A 192 22.64 0.39 -5.77
C ALA A 192 22.47 0.41 -7.30
N LEU A 193 21.65 -0.48 -7.85
CA LEU A 193 21.36 -0.55 -9.29
C LEU A 193 20.52 0.63 -9.78
N THR A 194 19.55 1.07 -8.99
CA THR A 194 18.64 2.16 -9.38
C THR A 194 19.17 3.55 -9.09
N LYS A 195 20.21 3.68 -8.26
CA LYS A 195 20.92 4.93 -7.95
C LYS A 195 19.95 6.05 -7.51
N GLY A 196 19.02 5.73 -6.63
CA GLY A 196 18.03 6.68 -6.10
C GLY A 196 16.93 7.11 -7.09
N ARG A 197 16.84 6.52 -8.28
CA ARG A 197 15.79 6.85 -9.26
C ARG A 197 14.44 6.20 -8.96
N ILE A 198 14.39 5.24 -8.04
CA ILE A 198 13.17 4.57 -7.59
C ILE A 198 13.17 4.57 -6.06
N ARG A 199 12.08 5.03 -5.44
CA ARG A 199 11.86 4.88 -4.01
C ARG A 199 11.26 3.51 -3.72
N PHE A 200 12.04 2.63 -3.10
CA PHE A 200 11.54 1.34 -2.63
C PHE A 200 10.82 1.52 -1.30
N LEU A 201 9.49 1.37 -1.33
CA LEU A 201 8.69 1.34 -0.12
C LEU A 201 8.77 -0.07 0.46
N THR A 202 9.49 -0.24 1.56
CA THR A 202 9.55 -1.50 2.30
C THR A 202 8.26 -1.75 3.08
N THR A 203 8.09 -2.92 3.68
CA THR A 203 7.04 -3.14 4.68
C THR A 203 7.32 -2.27 5.92
N ASP A 204 6.29 -1.92 6.67
CA ASP A 204 6.44 -1.23 7.97
C ASP A 204 7.37 -2.00 8.94
N GLY A 205 7.20 -3.32 9.03
CA GLY A 205 8.03 -4.17 9.89
C GLY A 205 9.52 -4.20 9.52
N ASP A 206 9.88 -3.92 8.26
CA ASP A 206 11.27 -3.93 7.80
C ASP A 206 11.87 -2.52 7.67
N HIS A 207 11.05 -1.49 7.78
CA HIS A 207 11.47 -0.11 7.53
C HIS A 207 12.60 0.35 8.48
N TYR A 208 12.53 0.01 9.76
CA TYR A 208 13.60 0.32 10.71
C TYR A 208 14.96 -0.20 10.23
N ALA A 209 15.03 -1.49 9.88
CA ALA A 209 16.28 -2.12 9.46
C ALA A 209 16.80 -1.52 8.15
N ALA A 210 15.90 -1.28 7.19
CA ALA A 210 16.23 -0.66 5.91
C ALA A 210 16.77 0.77 6.10
N ALA A 211 16.06 1.61 6.87
CA ALA A 211 16.45 2.99 7.12
C ALA A 211 17.74 3.12 7.94
N ARG A 212 18.00 2.17 8.84
CA ARG A 212 19.26 2.16 9.62
C ARG A 212 20.48 1.87 8.75
N ILE A 213 20.33 1.03 7.71
CA ILE A 213 21.43 0.64 6.81
C ILE A 213 21.61 1.67 5.68
N ALA A 214 20.51 2.14 5.09
CA ALA A 214 20.50 3.09 3.97
C ALA A 214 19.56 4.27 4.25
N PRO A 215 19.92 5.18 5.20
CA PRO A 215 19.02 6.21 5.70
C PRO A 215 18.58 7.22 4.63
N ASP A 216 19.39 7.49 3.62
CA ASP A 216 19.07 8.46 2.57
C ASP A 216 18.18 7.87 1.47
N ASP A 217 18.25 6.56 1.28
CA ASP A 217 17.46 5.84 0.26
C ASP A 217 16.14 5.30 0.82
N CYS A 218 16.15 4.81 2.06
CA CYS A 218 14.97 4.19 2.70
C CYS A 218 14.19 5.22 3.54
N THR A 219 13.54 6.17 2.87
CA THR A 219 12.81 7.27 3.52
C THR A 219 11.30 7.10 3.48
N ALA A 220 10.80 6.03 2.87
CA ALA A 220 9.38 5.72 2.76
C ALA A 220 9.12 4.23 2.92
N PHE A 221 7.92 3.89 3.39
CA PHE A 221 7.44 2.51 3.53
C PHE A 221 5.93 2.44 3.31
N TRP A 222 5.41 1.24 3.08
CA TRP A 222 3.98 0.98 3.01
C TRP A 222 3.50 0.18 4.23
N SER A 223 2.27 0.43 4.66
CA SER A 223 1.63 -0.26 5.79
C SER A 223 0.19 -0.63 5.45
N SER A 224 -0.15 -1.93 5.48
CA SER A 224 -1.55 -2.37 5.50
C SER A 224 -2.16 -2.19 6.90
N GLY A 225 -1.33 -2.22 7.93
CA GLY A 225 -1.73 -1.95 9.30
C GLY A 225 -2.22 -0.51 9.53
N ALA A 226 -1.81 0.44 8.71
CA ALA A 226 -2.34 1.81 8.78
C ALA A 226 -3.87 1.85 8.63
N SER A 227 -4.48 0.90 7.89
CA SER A 227 -5.94 0.74 7.78
C SER A 227 -6.57 -0.01 8.97
N CYS A 228 -5.76 -0.46 9.93
CA CYS A 228 -6.19 -0.89 11.27
C CYS A 228 -6.00 0.21 12.33
N GLY A 229 -5.56 1.41 11.92
CA GLY A 229 -5.23 2.55 12.76
C GLY A 229 -3.86 3.13 12.40
N PRO A 230 -3.78 4.35 11.86
CA PRO A 230 -2.55 4.91 11.26
C PRO A 230 -1.48 5.27 12.29
N VAL A 231 -1.83 5.51 13.55
CA VAL A 231 -0.94 6.03 14.60
C VAL A 231 0.35 5.20 14.74
N VAL A 232 0.27 3.87 14.59
CA VAL A 232 1.44 2.97 14.73
C VAL A 232 2.44 3.21 13.59
N ALA A 233 1.97 3.27 12.35
CA ALA A 233 2.81 3.53 11.18
C ALA A 233 3.41 4.94 11.24
N VAL A 234 2.60 5.94 11.60
CA VAL A 234 3.05 7.33 11.75
C VAL A 234 4.11 7.45 12.85
N ARG A 235 3.93 6.78 13.99
CA ARG A 235 4.92 6.77 15.06
C ARG A 235 6.24 6.11 14.65
N LEU A 236 6.18 5.01 13.89
CA LEU A 236 7.39 4.39 13.32
C LEU A 236 8.14 5.37 12.42
N ARG A 237 7.44 6.04 11.50
CA ARG A 237 8.01 7.08 10.64
C ARG A 237 8.73 8.15 11.45
N ASP A 238 8.07 8.68 12.47
CA ASP A 238 8.60 9.78 13.28
C ASP A 238 9.79 9.35 14.15
N ALA A 239 9.74 8.12 14.70
CA ALA A 239 10.87 7.54 15.40
C ALA A 239 12.09 7.34 14.49
N VAL A 240 11.90 6.86 13.26
CA VAL A 240 12.98 6.75 12.27
C VAL A 240 13.53 8.13 11.89
N ARG A 241 12.67 9.15 11.70
CA ARG A 241 13.10 10.54 11.44
C ARG A 241 13.95 11.09 12.57
N ARG A 242 13.55 10.88 13.84
CA ARG A 242 14.35 11.28 15.02
C ARG A 242 15.67 10.52 15.11
N ALA A 243 15.64 9.21 14.90
CA ALA A 243 16.83 8.35 14.95
C ALA A 243 17.90 8.77 13.92
N ARG A 244 17.49 9.18 12.73
CA ARG A 244 18.42 9.70 11.70
C ARG A 244 19.14 10.98 12.14
N GLN A 245 18.52 11.81 12.98
CA GLN A 245 19.10 13.06 13.48
C GLN A 245 19.96 12.84 14.73
N SER A 246 19.50 12.00 15.65
CA SER A 246 20.15 11.78 16.94
C SER A 246 21.18 10.65 16.96
N GLY A 247 21.08 9.68 16.05
CA GLY A 247 21.82 8.43 16.07
C GLY A 247 21.24 7.36 17.02
N ASP A 248 20.19 7.68 17.80
CA ASP A 248 19.51 6.71 18.69
C ASP A 248 18.34 6.06 17.96
N TRP A 249 18.49 4.78 17.68
CA TRP A 249 17.52 3.94 16.95
C TRP A 249 16.63 3.10 17.86
N SER A 250 16.78 3.18 19.17
CA SER A 250 16.12 2.29 20.15
C SER A 250 14.59 2.33 20.06
N GLU A 251 13.99 3.51 19.93
CA GLU A 251 12.53 3.65 19.78
C GLU A 251 12.05 3.06 18.45
N ALA A 252 12.72 3.34 17.35
CA ALA A 252 12.33 2.82 16.04
C ALA A 252 12.43 1.29 15.98
N GLU A 253 13.47 0.70 16.62
CA GLU A 253 13.64 -0.74 16.76
C GLU A 253 12.52 -1.38 17.56
N ARG A 254 12.17 -0.79 18.71
CA ARG A 254 11.06 -1.26 19.55
C ARG A 254 9.75 -1.27 18.80
N ILE A 255 9.41 -0.16 18.10
CA ILE A 255 8.16 -0.06 17.33
C ILE A 255 8.13 -1.10 16.20
N ALA A 256 9.22 -1.26 15.45
CA ALA A 256 9.30 -2.26 14.38
C ALA A 256 9.12 -3.70 14.92
N HIS A 257 9.66 -3.99 16.12
CA HIS A 257 9.47 -5.27 16.78
C HIS A 257 8.02 -5.50 17.19
N GLU A 258 7.36 -4.50 17.79
CA GLU A 258 5.95 -4.55 18.19
C GLU A 258 5.02 -4.71 16.98
N ILE A 259 5.32 -4.05 15.84
CA ILE A 259 4.63 -4.28 14.56
C ILE A 259 4.76 -5.74 14.14
N LYS A 260 5.97 -6.30 14.13
CA LYS A 260 6.18 -7.71 13.76
C LYS A 260 5.45 -8.67 14.68
N GLN A 261 5.38 -8.38 15.96
CA GLN A 261 4.60 -9.17 16.92
C GLN A 261 3.11 -9.12 16.62
N SER A 262 2.55 -7.95 16.31
CA SER A 262 1.13 -7.80 15.96
C SER A 262 0.75 -8.56 14.68
N LEU A 263 1.71 -8.78 13.79
CA LEU A 263 1.53 -9.53 12.54
C LEU A 263 1.74 -11.04 12.67
N ALA A 264 2.21 -11.54 13.80
CA ALA A 264 2.65 -12.94 13.96
C ALA A 264 1.55 -13.96 13.64
N THR A 265 0.28 -13.64 13.89
CA THR A 265 -0.85 -14.53 13.61
C THR A 265 -1.51 -14.30 12.24
N LEU A 266 -1.11 -13.26 11.49
CA LEU A 266 -1.68 -12.94 10.19
C LEU A 266 -1.25 -13.91 9.10
N PHE A 267 -0.04 -14.47 9.21
CA PHE A 267 0.53 -15.35 8.19
C PHE A 267 0.30 -16.82 8.54
N PRO A 268 -0.67 -17.50 7.90
CA PRO A 268 -0.96 -18.90 8.16
C PRO A 268 0.30 -19.76 7.96
N LEU A 269 0.57 -20.67 8.90
CA LEU A 269 1.74 -21.57 8.86
C LEU A 269 3.09 -20.82 8.76
N GLY A 270 3.14 -19.53 9.09
CA GLY A 270 4.33 -18.68 8.89
C GLY A 270 4.69 -18.45 7.41
N SER A 271 3.76 -18.68 6.48
CA SER A 271 4.00 -18.71 5.03
C SER A 271 3.35 -17.52 4.33
N VAL A 272 4.17 -16.72 3.64
CA VAL A 272 3.69 -15.64 2.74
C VAL A 272 2.92 -16.21 1.56
N ALA A 273 3.34 -17.35 1.00
CA ALA A 273 2.65 -17.99 -0.11
C ALA A 273 1.27 -18.54 0.32
N GLU A 274 1.15 -19.08 1.53
CA GLU A 274 -0.15 -19.52 2.07
C GLU A 274 -1.07 -18.33 2.36
N PHE A 275 -0.54 -17.28 2.96
CA PHE A 275 -1.26 -16.00 3.12
C PHE A 275 -1.73 -15.45 1.77
N GLY A 276 -0.90 -15.50 0.73
CA GLY A 276 -1.22 -15.00 -0.61
C GLY A 276 -2.48 -15.60 -1.23
N LYS A 277 -2.79 -16.86 -0.91
CA LYS A 277 -4.02 -17.55 -1.39
C LYS A 277 -5.30 -16.93 -0.84
N TYR A 278 -5.25 -16.36 0.37
CA TYR A 278 -6.40 -15.83 1.10
C TYR A 278 -6.23 -14.36 1.49
N ASN A 279 -5.27 -13.67 0.89
CA ASN A 279 -4.85 -12.30 1.25
C ASN A 279 -6.04 -11.36 1.49
N ILE A 280 -7.01 -11.31 0.55
CA ILE A 280 -8.17 -10.41 0.63
C ILE A 280 -8.98 -10.69 1.89
N GLY A 281 -9.35 -11.95 2.11
CA GLY A 281 -10.19 -12.35 3.25
C GLY A 281 -9.49 -12.13 4.59
N LEU A 282 -8.20 -12.43 4.67
CA LEU A 282 -7.43 -12.28 5.91
C LEU A 282 -7.21 -10.81 6.26
N GLU A 283 -6.85 -9.97 5.30
CA GLU A 283 -6.67 -8.53 5.55
C GLU A 283 -8.00 -7.84 5.90
N LYS A 284 -9.11 -8.18 5.23
CA LYS A 284 -10.43 -7.61 5.60
C LYS A 284 -10.88 -8.06 6.99
N ALA A 285 -10.71 -9.33 7.34
CA ALA A 285 -11.02 -9.84 8.69
C ALA A 285 -10.15 -9.16 9.77
N ARG A 286 -8.88 -8.90 9.46
CA ARG A 286 -7.96 -8.15 10.33
C ARG A 286 -8.44 -6.72 10.55
N MET A 287 -8.81 -6.01 9.48
CA MET A 287 -9.26 -4.61 9.54
C MET A 287 -10.58 -4.47 10.29
N ASP A 288 -11.56 -5.34 10.02
CA ASP A 288 -12.83 -5.36 10.73
C ASP A 288 -12.64 -5.66 12.23
N ALA A 289 -11.74 -6.61 12.58
CA ALA A 289 -11.44 -6.93 13.97
C ALA A 289 -10.68 -5.82 14.72
N ALA A 290 -9.89 -5.02 14.02
CA ALA A 290 -9.26 -3.84 14.60
C ALA A 290 -10.28 -2.73 14.93
N GLY A 291 -11.44 -2.72 14.27
CA GLY A 291 -12.55 -1.80 14.56
C GLY A 291 -12.32 -0.34 14.14
N TRP A 292 -11.20 -0.06 13.42
CA TRP A 292 -10.89 1.29 12.98
C TRP A 292 -11.64 1.67 11.69
N MET A 293 -11.83 0.69 10.79
CA MET A 293 -12.65 0.82 9.60
C MET A 293 -13.49 -0.43 9.37
N ARG A 294 -14.50 -0.31 8.50
CA ARG A 294 -15.31 -1.43 8.02
C ARG A 294 -14.85 -1.84 6.63
N ALA A 295 -14.09 -2.90 6.53
CA ALA A 295 -13.65 -3.43 5.23
C ALA A 295 -14.79 -4.17 4.51
N GLY A 296 -15.69 -4.80 5.27
CA GLY A 296 -16.87 -5.52 4.77
C GLY A 296 -16.56 -6.84 4.10
N PRO A 297 -17.56 -7.54 3.51
CA PRO A 297 -17.36 -8.85 2.90
C PRO A 297 -16.48 -8.79 1.64
N CYS A 298 -15.83 -9.93 1.34
CA CYS A 298 -15.03 -10.07 0.11
C CYS A 298 -15.93 -10.25 -1.11
N ARG A 299 -15.45 -9.79 -2.27
CA ARG A 299 -16.11 -9.99 -3.57
C ARG A 299 -15.72 -11.33 -4.20
N PRO A 300 -16.63 -11.99 -4.94
CA PRO A 300 -16.30 -13.21 -5.67
C PRO A 300 -15.10 -13.02 -6.61
N PRO A 301 -14.26 -14.09 -6.80
CA PRO A 301 -14.42 -15.44 -6.26
C PRO A 301 -13.80 -15.65 -4.86
N TYR A 302 -13.17 -14.65 -4.25
CA TYR A 302 -12.36 -14.79 -3.02
C TYR A 302 -13.18 -14.58 -1.73
N VAL A 303 -14.39 -15.13 -1.68
CA VAL A 303 -15.36 -14.94 -0.60
C VAL A 303 -15.12 -15.80 0.65
N SER A 304 -14.23 -16.75 0.59
CA SER A 304 -13.98 -17.68 1.71
C SER A 304 -12.50 -17.89 2.00
N ALA A 305 -12.19 -18.11 3.27
CA ALA A 305 -10.90 -18.56 3.75
C ALA A 305 -11.11 -19.56 4.90
N PRO A 306 -10.13 -20.44 5.22
CA PRO A 306 -10.21 -21.34 6.36
C PRO A 306 -10.42 -20.58 7.67
N GLU A 307 -11.39 -21.02 8.49
CA GLU A 307 -11.72 -20.33 9.75
C GLU A 307 -10.53 -20.17 10.70
N PRO A 308 -9.60 -21.16 10.85
CA PRO A 308 -8.41 -20.94 11.68
C PRO A 308 -7.51 -19.81 11.18
N TYR A 309 -7.49 -19.54 9.85
CA TYR A 309 -6.73 -18.44 9.25
C TYR A 309 -7.39 -17.09 9.50
N LEU A 310 -8.73 -17.05 9.34
CA LEU A 310 -9.53 -15.85 9.68
C LEU A 310 -9.37 -15.49 11.14
N GLU A 311 -9.38 -16.47 12.05
CA GLU A 311 -9.15 -16.24 13.47
C GLU A 311 -7.75 -15.68 13.76
N GLY A 312 -6.73 -16.18 13.08
CA GLY A 312 -5.37 -15.63 13.14
C GLY A 312 -5.32 -14.17 12.69
N ALA A 313 -6.03 -13.86 11.60
CA ALA A 313 -6.14 -12.49 11.08
C ALA A 313 -6.87 -11.55 12.06
N ARG A 314 -7.98 -11.99 12.68
CA ARG A 314 -8.70 -11.20 13.70
C ARG A 314 -7.80 -10.89 14.90
N ARG A 315 -7.05 -11.89 15.41
CA ARG A 315 -6.08 -11.66 16.50
C ARG A 315 -5.02 -10.65 16.12
N SER A 316 -4.52 -10.68 14.87
CA SER A 316 -3.59 -9.66 14.37
C SER A 316 -4.21 -8.26 14.36
N GLY A 317 -5.49 -8.13 13.98
CA GLY A 317 -6.23 -6.87 14.00
C GLY A 317 -6.38 -6.32 15.42
N GLN A 318 -6.78 -7.17 16.36
CA GLN A 318 -6.91 -6.82 17.78
C GLN A 318 -5.56 -6.37 18.37
N ALA A 319 -4.48 -7.12 18.11
CA ALA A 319 -3.14 -6.75 18.57
C ALA A 319 -2.68 -5.40 18.01
N TRP A 320 -3.01 -5.09 16.75
CA TRP A 320 -2.73 -3.78 16.19
C TRP A 320 -3.56 -2.67 16.86
N ALA A 321 -4.84 -2.91 17.14
CA ALA A 321 -5.70 -1.94 17.81
C ALA A 321 -5.23 -1.64 19.25
N GLU A 322 -4.79 -2.66 19.99
CA GLU A 322 -4.19 -2.51 21.33
C GLU A 322 -2.90 -1.68 21.27
N LEU A 323 -2.05 -1.93 20.27
CA LEU A 323 -0.83 -1.16 20.05
C LEU A 323 -1.16 0.30 19.70
N ALA A 324 -2.15 0.53 18.84
CA ALA A 324 -2.60 1.86 18.46
C ALA A 324 -3.17 2.64 19.65
N ALA A 325 -3.99 2.01 20.48
CA ALA A 325 -4.56 2.63 21.69
C ALA A 325 -3.46 3.04 22.69
N ARG A 326 -2.48 2.18 22.91
CA ARG A 326 -1.32 2.49 23.77
C ARG A 326 -0.54 3.69 23.26
N TYR A 327 -0.25 3.76 21.97
CA TYR A 327 0.50 4.86 21.37
C TYR A 327 -0.27 6.17 21.38
N SER A 328 -1.59 6.15 21.24
CA SER A 328 -2.44 7.34 21.37
C SER A 328 -2.39 7.88 22.80
N ALA A 329 -2.52 7.03 23.81
CA ALA A 329 -2.45 7.43 25.22
C ALA A 329 -1.08 8.01 25.62
N GLU A 330 0.02 7.44 25.10
CA GLU A 330 1.37 7.97 25.32
C GLU A 330 1.53 9.38 24.71
N ALA A 331 0.95 9.66 23.53
CA ALA A 331 1.02 10.98 22.90
C ALA A 331 0.26 12.05 23.69
N GLU A 332 -0.92 11.72 24.22
CA GLU A 332 -1.72 12.64 25.05
C GLU A 332 -1.00 13.01 26.35
N THR A 333 -0.26 12.05 26.94
CA THR A 333 0.49 12.27 28.19
C THR A 333 1.64 13.25 27.98
N VAL A 334 2.34 13.21 26.83
CA VAL A 334 3.44 14.11 26.52
C VAL A 334 2.93 15.53 26.27
N THR A 335 1.86 15.68 25.48
CA THR A 335 1.26 17.01 25.20
C THR A 335 0.67 17.65 26.47
N GLY A 336 0.09 16.86 27.37
CA GLY A 336 -0.43 17.36 28.65
C GLY A 336 0.65 17.78 29.64
N ALA A 337 1.87 17.24 29.51
CA ALA A 337 3.02 17.62 30.35
C ALA A 337 3.72 18.91 29.86
N GLU A 338 3.73 19.17 28.54
CA GLU A 338 4.30 20.38 27.94
C GLU A 338 3.39 21.61 28.08
N ALA A 339 2.08 21.40 28.34
CA ALA A 339 1.10 22.46 28.54
C ALA A 339 0.97 22.93 30.01
N ARG A 340 1.74 22.38 30.93
CA ARG A 340 1.82 22.77 32.35
C ARG A 340 3.14 23.41 32.67
#